data_b0b9d98e937c9de173d3a6384cc6b0ab
#
_entry.id   b0b9d98e937c9de173d3a6384cc6b0ab
#
_cell.length_a   1.000
_cell.length_b   1.000
_cell.length_c   1.000
_cell.angle_alpha   90.00
_cell.angle_beta   90.00
_cell.angle_gamma   90.00
#
_symmetry.space_group_name_H-M   'P 1'
#
loop_
_entity.id
_entity.type
_entity.pdbx_description
1 polymer ?
#
loop_
_entity_poly.entity_id
_entity_poly.type
_entity_poly.pdbx_seq_one_letter_code
_entity_poly.pdbx_strand_id
1 'polypeptide(L)'
;MNTSVYTLLIVESPVLARVMQKLCPPSVYIIATEGFCWQPKYDAYKNQLKAVADPEKADIRKEIKEQAKWANSVIIATDTDPSGDFIAWSVSRLLKSTGVKRGTIQNLSKNGIYSMLSDVQELDDSRLETRLKNRFLIHDLWSKNRNLPDIQLAGLTAVFGAENRYSHFLNENGILFKSSEQIQCAPDELISVYPEKHEQHYTITKPLSTFDVLEAAKEQKFAQYYYEAQLLLQQLFQTTLQFSDDALISYPRTDARAFYSETWESIKNQYIKLGSVNQLKPTFLQEIADSDAPHESIYPLQLTVKPQEVAGELSSKPGKLYEWIYHHTIKSITMPEALAHSYVNELNPGIYFYPQQNHDFYKKSASLNPCTTVSDLGIQLNKTGILKPSKFGKTLDEWLDKGWIKIKNNVVTPCKPVLSKMDRARNYQKILSTLNRQAENNSLTPETVQSILSS
;
A
#
# COMPACT_ATOMS: atom_id res chain seq x y z
N MET A 1 -23.63 -22.63 -35.67
CA MET A 1 -22.52 -22.63 -34.68
C MET A 1 -22.91 -21.59 -33.63
N ASN A 2 -23.31 -22.02 -32.41
CA ASN A 2 -23.57 -21.07 -31.33
C ASN A 2 -22.22 -20.47 -30.95
N THR A 3 -21.93 -19.25 -31.42
CA THR A 3 -20.81 -18.46 -30.91
C THR A 3 -21.22 -18.03 -29.51
N SER A 4 -20.74 -18.76 -28.50
CA SER A 4 -20.91 -18.36 -27.10
C SER A 4 -20.21 -17.02 -26.91
N VAL A 5 -21.03 -15.99 -26.69
CA VAL A 5 -20.61 -14.63 -26.39
C VAL A 5 -19.96 -14.63 -25.01
N TYR A 6 -18.66 -14.40 -24.89
CA TYR A 6 -18.00 -14.35 -23.58
C TYR A 6 -17.02 -13.17 -23.48
N THR A 7 -16.74 -12.81 -22.23
CA THR A 7 -15.70 -11.83 -21.88
C THR A 7 -14.40 -12.57 -21.53
N LEU A 8 -13.29 -12.20 -22.16
CA LEU A 8 -11.97 -12.66 -21.76
C LEU A 8 -11.43 -11.76 -20.66
N LEU A 9 -11.17 -12.34 -19.50
CA LEU A 9 -10.58 -11.66 -18.35
C LEU A 9 -9.14 -12.14 -18.15
N ILE A 10 -8.19 -11.21 -18.18
CA ILE A 10 -6.75 -11.50 -18.03
C ILE A 10 -6.28 -10.98 -16.69
N VAL A 11 -5.72 -11.87 -15.86
CA VAL A 11 -5.20 -11.58 -14.52
C VAL A 11 -3.73 -11.99 -14.40
N GLU A 12 -3.04 -11.56 -13.34
CA GLU A 12 -1.62 -11.85 -13.19
C GLU A 12 -1.35 -13.26 -12.64
N SER A 13 -2.11 -13.70 -11.63
CA SER A 13 -1.80 -14.88 -10.82
C SER A 13 -2.75 -16.05 -11.10
N PRO A 14 -2.24 -17.30 -11.24
CA PRO A 14 -3.07 -18.50 -11.34
C PRO A 14 -3.95 -18.72 -10.08
N VAL A 15 -3.47 -18.31 -8.91
CA VAL A 15 -4.24 -18.39 -7.66
C VAL A 15 -5.44 -17.44 -7.74
N LEU A 16 -5.20 -16.20 -8.19
CA LEU A 16 -6.26 -15.21 -8.40
C LEU A 16 -7.28 -15.69 -9.42
N ALA A 17 -6.82 -16.26 -10.55
CA ALA A 17 -7.71 -16.84 -11.56
C ALA A 17 -8.64 -17.91 -11.01
N ARG A 18 -8.12 -18.82 -10.17
CA ARG A 18 -8.92 -19.88 -9.53
C ARG A 18 -9.98 -19.33 -8.57
N VAL A 19 -9.66 -18.30 -7.78
CA VAL A 19 -10.62 -17.62 -6.89
C VAL A 19 -11.69 -16.93 -7.73
N MET A 20 -11.29 -16.16 -8.74
CA MET A 20 -12.22 -15.42 -9.60
C MET A 20 -13.12 -16.36 -10.43
N GLN A 21 -12.65 -17.54 -10.79
CA GLN A 21 -13.46 -18.53 -11.52
C GLN A 21 -14.74 -18.93 -10.75
N LYS A 22 -14.70 -18.91 -9.41
CA LYS A 22 -15.87 -19.18 -8.57
C LYS A 22 -16.82 -17.98 -8.47
N LEU A 23 -16.27 -16.77 -8.59
CA LEU A 23 -16.98 -15.51 -8.38
C LEU A 23 -17.57 -14.93 -9.68
N CYS A 24 -16.93 -15.20 -10.83
CA CYS A 24 -17.31 -14.67 -12.12
C CYS A 24 -18.56 -15.35 -12.68
N PRO A 25 -19.34 -14.63 -13.51
CA PRO A 25 -20.41 -15.26 -14.31
C PRO A 25 -19.83 -16.33 -15.25
N PRO A 26 -20.63 -17.38 -15.64
CA PRO A 26 -20.20 -18.41 -16.58
C PRO A 26 -19.77 -17.88 -17.97
N SER A 27 -20.18 -16.66 -18.30
CA SER A 27 -19.80 -15.97 -19.54
C SER A 27 -18.42 -15.31 -19.50
N VAL A 28 -17.63 -15.52 -18.44
CA VAL A 28 -16.26 -14.98 -18.32
C VAL A 28 -15.26 -16.11 -18.42
N TYR A 29 -14.36 -16.01 -19.40
CA TYR A 29 -13.21 -16.89 -19.52
C TYR A 29 -11.96 -16.22 -18.93
N ILE A 30 -11.25 -16.88 -18.04
CA ILE A 30 -10.14 -16.28 -17.29
C ILE A 30 -8.81 -16.90 -17.70
N ILE A 31 -7.82 -16.05 -18.02
CA ILE A 31 -6.44 -16.47 -18.26
C ILE A 31 -5.52 -15.76 -17.27
N ALA A 32 -4.62 -16.51 -16.63
CA ALA A 32 -3.54 -15.95 -15.82
C ALA A 32 -2.27 -15.81 -16.65
N THR A 33 -1.60 -14.65 -16.56
CA THR A 33 -0.29 -14.45 -17.23
C THR A 33 0.86 -15.11 -16.48
N GLU A 34 0.64 -15.53 -15.25
CA GLU A 34 1.68 -16.11 -14.38
C GLU A 34 2.90 -15.19 -14.22
N GLY A 35 2.67 -13.92 -13.98
CA GLY A 35 3.66 -12.87 -13.99
C GLY A 35 3.95 -12.31 -15.40
N PHE A 36 5.19 -11.99 -15.67
CA PHE A 36 5.59 -11.39 -16.95
C PHE A 36 5.63 -12.42 -18.08
N CYS A 37 4.83 -12.21 -19.12
CA CYS A 37 4.97 -12.92 -20.41
C CYS A 37 5.99 -12.27 -21.35
N TRP A 38 6.50 -11.10 -20.99
CA TRP A 38 7.53 -10.33 -21.67
C TRP A 38 8.47 -9.72 -20.66
N GLN A 39 9.73 -9.51 -21.06
CA GLN A 39 10.71 -8.77 -20.29
C GLN A 39 10.78 -7.32 -20.80
N PRO A 40 10.75 -6.30 -19.92
CA PRO A 40 10.91 -4.92 -20.34
C PRO A 40 12.35 -4.65 -20.78
N LYS A 41 12.52 -4.04 -21.94
CA LYS A 41 13.82 -3.53 -22.42
C LYS A 41 13.66 -2.06 -22.77
N TYR A 42 14.36 -1.20 -22.05
CA TYR A 42 14.32 0.24 -22.26
C TYR A 42 15.62 0.75 -22.87
N ASP A 43 15.50 1.55 -23.93
CA ASP A 43 16.60 2.25 -24.58
C ASP A 43 16.44 3.77 -24.26
N ALA A 44 17.28 4.27 -23.38
CA ALA A 44 17.21 5.66 -22.92
C ALA A 44 17.58 6.67 -24.01
N TYR A 45 18.47 6.30 -24.95
CA TYR A 45 18.86 7.19 -26.06
C TYR A 45 17.72 7.43 -27.04
N LYS A 46 16.91 6.39 -27.29
CA LYS A 46 15.77 6.45 -28.19
C LYS A 46 14.45 6.74 -27.46
N ASN A 47 14.50 6.82 -26.13
CA ASN A 47 13.31 6.87 -25.27
C ASN A 47 12.28 5.79 -25.67
N GLN A 48 12.73 4.57 -25.90
CA GLN A 48 11.92 3.49 -26.42
C GLN A 48 11.83 2.33 -25.43
N LEU A 49 10.59 1.96 -25.07
CA LEU A 49 10.28 0.75 -24.32
C LEU A 49 9.87 -0.37 -25.28
N LYS A 50 10.43 -1.57 -25.08
CA LYS A 50 10.10 -2.79 -25.82
C LYS A 50 9.70 -3.89 -24.85
N ALA A 51 8.71 -4.66 -25.25
CA ALA A 51 8.35 -5.91 -24.61
C ALA A 51 9.04 -7.06 -25.37
N VAL A 52 10.06 -7.66 -24.77
CA VAL A 52 10.76 -8.80 -25.34
C VAL A 52 10.06 -10.07 -24.86
N ALA A 53 9.55 -10.88 -25.79
CA ALA A 53 8.79 -12.08 -25.47
C ALA A 53 9.64 -13.08 -24.66
N ASP A 54 9.08 -13.59 -23.57
CA ASP A 54 9.68 -14.65 -22.78
C ASP A 54 9.37 -16.00 -23.46
N PRO A 55 10.37 -16.79 -23.91
CA PRO A 55 10.14 -18.06 -24.57
C PRO A 55 9.32 -19.04 -23.72
N GLU A 56 9.55 -19.08 -22.40
CA GLU A 56 8.87 -20.01 -21.48
C GLU A 56 7.36 -19.72 -21.35
N LYS A 57 6.92 -18.51 -21.73
CA LYS A 57 5.52 -18.07 -21.68
C LYS A 57 4.84 -18.05 -23.08
N ALA A 58 5.38 -18.77 -24.04
CA ALA A 58 4.86 -18.79 -25.41
C ALA A 58 3.42 -19.30 -25.50
N ASP A 59 3.10 -20.37 -24.75
CA ASP A 59 1.77 -20.98 -24.75
C ASP A 59 0.71 -20.06 -24.18
N ILE A 60 1.02 -19.35 -23.07
CA ILE A 60 0.11 -18.36 -22.48
C ILE A 60 -0.18 -17.23 -23.48
N ARG A 61 0.85 -16.71 -24.14
CA ARG A 61 0.66 -15.66 -25.16
C ARG A 61 -0.18 -16.16 -26.35
N LYS A 62 0.01 -17.41 -26.77
CA LYS A 62 -0.79 -18.04 -27.81
C LYS A 62 -2.25 -18.17 -27.38
N GLU A 63 -2.49 -18.68 -26.19
CA GLU A 63 -3.84 -18.82 -25.62
C GLU A 63 -4.56 -17.47 -25.54
N ILE A 64 -3.93 -16.44 -24.97
CA ILE A 64 -4.50 -15.08 -24.90
C ILE A 64 -4.91 -14.61 -26.30
N LYS A 65 -4.03 -14.79 -27.31
CA LYS A 65 -4.30 -14.35 -28.69
C LYS A 65 -5.43 -15.14 -29.36
N GLU A 66 -5.53 -16.43 -29.08
CA GLU A 66 -6.57 -17.28 -29.62
C GLU A 66 -7.93 -16.98 -29.01
N GLN A 67 -7.99 -16.89 -27.68
CA GLN A 67 -9.26 -16.59 -26.98
C GLN A 67 -9.77 -15.18 -27.27
N ALA A 68 -8.88 -14.21 -27.39
CA ALA A 68 -9.27 -12.83 -27.71
C ALA A 68 -9.96 -12.69 -29.10
N LYS A 69 -9.74 -13.62 -30.04
CA LYS A 69 -10.41 -13.60 -31.34
C LYS A 69 -11.90 -13.93 -31.26
N TRP A 70 -12.31 -14.67 -30.23
CA TRP A 70 -13.67 -15.14 -30.03
C TRP A 70 -14.40 -14.39 -28.93
N ALA A 71 -13.68 -13.63 -28.11
CA ALA A 71 -14.24 -12.83 -27.04
C ALA A 71 -14.91 -11.55 -27.59
N ASN A 72 -16.04 -11.19 -27.00
CA ASN A 72 -16.73 -9.92 -27.31
C ASN A 72 -16.08 -8.73 -26.62
N SER A 73 -15.43 -8.98 -25.49
CA SER A 73 -14.74 -7.98 -24.72
C SER A 73 -13.49 -8.60 -24.10
N VAL A 74 -12.39 -7.85 -24.05
CA VAL A 74 -11.17 -8.25 -23.37
C VAL A 74 -10.93 -7.27 -22.24
N ILE A 75 -10.87 -7.78 -21.01
CA ILE A 75 -10.62 -7.00 -19.80
C ILE A 75 -9.28 -7.46 -19.21
N ILE A 76 -8.39 -6.53 -18.94
CA ILE A 76 -7.14 -6.79 -18.21
C ILE A 76 -7.30 -6.28 -16.80
N ALA A 77 -7.27 -7.19 -15.82
CA ALA A 77 -7.42 -6.90 -14.39
C ALA A 77 -6.16 -7.33 -13.62
N THR A 78 -5.01 -6.81 -14.06
CA THR A 78 -3.74 -6.91 -13.32
C THR A 78 -3.64 -5.79 -12.29
N ASP A 79 -2.73 -5.94 -11.31
CA ASP A 79 -2.53 -4.92 -10.28
C ASP A 79 -2.29 -3.51 -10.86
N THR A 80 -2.64 -2.48 -10.12
CA THR A 80 -2.44 -1.08 -10.52
C THR A 80 -1.03 -0.57 -10.18
N ASP A 81 -0.09 -1.49 -10.01
CA ASP A 81 1.32 -1.19 -9.81
C ASP A 81 2.10 -1.24 -11.14
N PRO A 82 3.37 -0.80 -11.18
CA PRO A 82 4.15 -0.79 -12.42
C PRO A 82 4.35 -2.15 -13.07
N SER A 83 4.29 -3.24 -12.30
CA SER A 83 4.38 -4.61 -12.85
C SER A 83 3.10 -4.96 -13.60
N GLY A 84 1.94 -4.72 -12.98
CA GLY A 84 0.65 -4.91 -13.60
C GLY A 84 0.40 -3.97 -14.79
N ASP A 85 0.88 -2.73 -14.72
CA ASP A 85 0.85 -1.80 -15.87
C ASP A 85 1.68 -2.31 -17.05
N PHE A 86 2.86 -2.88 -16.78
CA PHE A 86 3.69 -3.47 -17.85
C PHE A 86 3.04 -4.71 -18.46
N ILE A 87 2.42 -5.58 -17.66
CA ILE A 87 1.66 -6.73 -18.16
C ILE A 87 0.51 -6.22 -19.03
N ALA A 88 -0.29 -5.26 -18.55
CA ALA A 88 -1.42 -4.71 -19.30
C ALA A 88 -1.00 -4.11 -20.64
N TRP A 89 0.03 -3.27 -20.66
CA TRP A 89 0.59 -2.69 -21.87
C TRP A 89 1.14 -3.74 -22.84
N SER A 90 1.81 -4.77 -22.34
CA SER A 90 2.37 -5.83 -23.18
C SER A 90 1.30 -6.72 -23.81
N VAL A 91 0.22 -7.02 -23.07
CA VAL A 91 -0.93 -7.79 -23.57
C VAL A 91 -1.71 -6.99 -24.61
N SER A 92 -1.96 -5.71 -24.39
CA SER A 92 -2.66 -4.88 -25.37
C SER A 92 -1.89 -4.80 -26.68
N ARG A 93 -0.56 -4.68 -26.63
CA ARG A 93 0.34 -4.73 -27.80
C ARG A 93 0.29 -6.06 -28.54
N LEU A 94 0.16 -7.19 -27.82
CA LEU A 94 -0.03 -8.51 -28.43
C LEU A 94 -1.32 -8.56 -29.24
N LEU A 95 -2.40 -8.00 -28.69
CA LEU A 95 -3.73 -8.09 -29.28
C LEU A 95 -3.94 -7.13 -30.44
N LYS A 96 -3.21 -6.01 -30.48
CA LYS A 96 -3.30 -4.95 -31.53
C LYS A 96 -4.74 -4.51 -31.82
N SER A 97 -5.65 -4.69 -30.86
CA SER A 97 -7.07 -4.42 -31.03
C SER A 97 -7.46 -3.13 -30.31
N THR A 98 -8.37 -2.37 -30.92
CA THR A 98 -9.15 -1.34 -30.25
C THR A 98 -10.18 -2.05 -29.36
N GLY A 99 -10.41 -1.55 -28.14
CA GLY A 99 -11.44 -2.06 -27.24
C GLY A 99 -10.94 -3.05 -26.18
N VAL A 100 -9.63 -3.06 -25.89
CA VAL A 100 -9.11 -3.69 -24.66
C VAL A 100 -9.41 -2.77 -23.49
N LYS A 101 -10.02 -3.34 -22.43
CA LYS A 101 -10.44 -2.60 -21.25
C LYS A 101 -9.56 -2.91 -20.05
N ARG A 102 -9.51 -1.97 -19.12
CA ARG A 102 -8.84 -2.09 -17.82
C ARG A 102 -9.89 -2.25 -16.73
N GLY A 103 -9.78 -3.29 -15.92
CA GLY A 103 -10.55 -3.49 -14.69
C GLY A 103 -9.65 -3.36 -13.46
N THR A 104 -10.16 -2.81 -12.37
CA THR A 104 -9.45 -2.71 -11.09
C THR A 104 -10.14 -3.59 -10.05
N ILE A 105 -9.40 -4.56 -9.49
CA ILE A 105 -9.91 -5.46 -8.46
C ILE A 105 -9.76 -4.78 -7.12
N GLN A 106 -10.87 -4.38 -6.51
CA GLN A 106 -10.90 -3.79 -5.17
C GLN A 106 -11.02 -4.86 -4.07
N ASN A 107 -11.79 -5.90 -4.34
CA ASN A 107 -11.94 -7.04 -3.46
C ASN A 107 -12.38 -8.29 -4.24
N LEU A 108 -12.15 -9.46 -3.66
CA LEU A 108 -12.52 -10.76 -4.23
C LEU A 108 -13.82 -11.26 -3.57
N SER A 109 -14.89 -10.53 -3.78
CA SER A 109 -16.25 -10.93 -3.49
C SER A 109 -17.05 -10.97 -4.79
N LYS A 110 -18.19 -11.68 -4.78
CA LYS A 110 -19.09 -11.71 -5.94
C LYS A 110 -19.51 -10.30 -6.37
N ASN A 111 -19.89 -9.45 -5.42
CA ASN A 111 -20.27 -8.06 -5.70
C ASN A 111 -19.09 -7.25 -6.25
N GLY A 112 -17.89 -7.38 -5.65
CA GLY A 112 -16.68 -6.68 -6.11
C GLY A 112 -16.28 -7.06 -7.54
N ILE A 113 -16.41 -8.33 -7.91
CA ILE A 113 -16.14 -8.79 -9.28
C ILE A 113 -17.19 -8.26 -10.27
N TYR A 114 -18.49 -8.30 -9.91
CA TYR A 114 -19.53 -7.75 -10.78
C TYR A 114 -19.41 -6.24 -10.95
N SER A 115 -19.06 -5.52 -9.89
CA SER A 115 -18.77 -4.08 -9.96
C SER A 115 -17.58 -3.82 -10.90
N MET A 116 -16.46 -4.54 -10.74
CA MET A 116 -15.30 -4.43 -11.63
C MET A 116 -15.65 -4.70 -13.09
N LEU A 117 -16.47 -5.73 -13.38
CA LEU A 117 -16.87 -6.07 -14.76
C LEU A 117 -17.79 -5.01 -15.38
N SER A 118 -18.56 -4.27 -14.57
CA SER A 118 -19.46 -3.20 -15.03
C SER A 118 -18.76 -1.83 -15.16
N ASP A 119 -17.71 -1.58 -14.36
CA ASP A 119 -16.98 -0.31 -14.32
C ASP A 119 -15.57 -0.43 -14.94
N VAL A 120 -15.52 -0.99 -16.15
CA VAL A 120 -14.26 -1.08 -16.90
C VAL A 120 -14.02 0.17 -17.73
N GLN A 121 -12.76 0.61 -17.78
CA GLN A 121 -12.33 1.74 -18.58
C GLN A 121 -11.59 1.27 -19.84
N GLU A 122 -11.67 2.02 -20.94
CA GLU A 122 -10.81 1.77 -22.09
C GLU A 122 -9.34 1.87 -21.68
N LEU A 123 -8.53 0.92 -22.14
CA LEU A 123 -7.10 0.90 -21.82
C LEU A 123 -6.39 1.99 -22.63
N ASP A 124 -5.82 2.98 -21.95
CA ASP A 124 -4.98 4.01 -22.57
C ASP A 124 -3.52 3.53 -22.67
N ASP A 125 -3.22 2.85 -23.77
CA ASP A 125 -1.87 2.33 -24.07
C ASP A 125 -0.80 3.43 -24.05
N SER A 126 -1.13 4.61 -24.55
CA SER A 126 -0.21 5.73 -24.65
C SER A 126 0.19 6.25 -23.27
N ARG A 127 -0.79 6.38 -22.41
CA ARG A 127 -0.59 6.80 -21.02
C ARG A 127 0.22 5.76 -20.23
N LEU A 128 -0.12 4.48 -20.38
CA LEU A 128 0.65 3.40 -19.76
C LEU A 128 2.10 3.36 -20.23
N GLU A 129 2.32 3.44 -21.55
CA GLU A 129 3.67 3.45 -22.12
C GLU A 129 4.48 4.64 -21.59
N THR A 130 3.87 5.82 -21.51
CA THR A 130 4.54 7.02 -21.01
C THR A 130 4.91 6.90 -19.54
N ARG A 131 4.00 6.39 -18.69
CA ARG A 131 4.29 6.14 -17.26
C ARG A 131 5.45 5.15 -17.08
N LEU A 132 5.45 4.07 -17.84
CA LEU A 132 6.51 3.05 -17.82
C LEU A 132 7.85 3.63 -18.28
N LYS A 133 7.86 4.37 -19.40
CA LYS A 133 9.06 5.04 -19.91
C LYS A 133 9.64 6.02 -18.90
N ASN A 134 8.82 6.86 -18.32
CA ASN A 134 9.26 7.84 -17.30
C ASN A 134 9.97 7.14 -16.14
N ARG A 135 9.44 6.02 -15.67
CA ARG A 135 10.04 5.25 -14.58
C ARG A 135 11.39 4.65 -14.96
N PHE A 136 11.49 4.03 -16.14
CA PHE A 136 12.75 3.48 -16.63
C PHE A 136 13.78 4.58 -16.88
N LEU A 137 13.37 5.71 -17.44
CA LEU A 137 14.22 6.86 -17.69
C LEU A 137 14.83 7.41 -16.39
N ILE A 138 14.01 7.63 -15.38
CA ILE A 138 14.48 8.09 -14.06
C ILE A 138 15.52 7.12 -13.51
N HIS A 139 15.19 5.84 -13.49
CA HIS A 139 16.08 4.82 -12.94
C HIS A 139 17.40 4.71 -13.71
N ASP A 140 17.35 4.72 -15.04
CA ASP A 140 18.53 4.62 -15.90
C ASP A 140 19.46 5.83 -15.72
N LEU A 141 18.94 7.05 -15.80
CA LEU A 141 19.74 8.26 -15.66
C LEU A 141 20.24 8.46 -14.24
N TRP A 142 19.43 8.10 -13.22
CA TRP A 142 19.88 8.13 -11.83
C TRP A 142 21.07 7.18 -11.61
N SER A 143 20.95 5.92 -12.07
CA SER A 143 22.01 4.92 -11.88
C SER A 143 23.32 5.25 -12.60
N LYS A 144 23.26 6.03 -13.68
CA LYS A 144 24.44 6.52 -14.43
C LYS A 144 25.10 7.75 -13.82
N ASN A 145 24.40 8.45 -12.94
CA ASN A 145 24.94 9.65 -12.28
C ASN A 145 25.84 9.25 -11.08
N ARG A 146 27.15 9.28 -11.28
CA ARG A 146 28.13 8.87 -10.26
C ARG A 146 28.14 9.74 -9.01
N ASN A 147 27.53 10.92 -9.04
CA ASN A 147 27.46 11.85 -7.90
C ASN A 147 26.26 11.54 -6.99
N LEU A 148 25.34 10.68 -7.42
CA LEU A 148 24.17 10.27 -6.66
C LEU A 148 24.35 8.87 -6.06
N PRO A 149 23.83 8.62 -4.85
CA PRO A 149 23.79 7.29 -4.27
C PRO A 149 22.72 6.43 -4.97
N ASP A 150 22.58 5.17 -4.54
CA ASP A 150 21.41 4.36 -4.87
C ASP A 150 20.12 5.16 -4.59
N ILE A 151 19.14 5.07 -5.50
CA ILE A 151 17.89 5.86 -5.41
C ILE A 151 17.09 5.57 -4.14
N GLN A 152 17.13 4.32 -3.65
CA GLN A 152 16.48 3.94 -2.41
C GLN A 152 17.23 4.54 -1.20
N LEU A 153 18.55 4.56 -1.24
CA LEU A 153 19.37 5.19 -0.21
C LEU A 153 19.15 6.72 -0.18
N ALA A 154 19.03 7.35 -1.34
CA ALA A 154 18.66 8.76 -1.44
C ALA A 154 17.26 9.03 -0.84
N GLY A 155 16.30 8.16 -1.12
CA GLY A 155 14.95 8.23 -0.55
C GLY A 155 14.92 8.11 0.96
N LEU A 156 15.64 7.13 1.52
CA LEU A 156 15.81 6.99 2.96
C LEU A 156 16.45 8.23 3.57
N THR A 157 17.54 8.73 2.95
CA THR A 157 18.20 9.94 3.42
C THR A 157 17.26 11.14 3.41
N ALA A 158 16.44 11.30 2.36
CA ALA A 158 15.45 12.36 2.28
C ALA A 158 14.40 12.27 3.40
N VAL A 159 13.92 11.06 3.69
CA VAL A 159 12.92 10.86 4.77
C VAL A 159 13.49 11.20 6.14
N PHE A 160 14.72 10.78 6.44
CA PHE A 160 15.29 10.99 7.76
C PHE A 160 15.93 12.38 7.96
N GLY A 161 16.37 13.04 6.90
CA GLY A 161 17.15 14.28 7.00
C GLY A 161 16.39 15.55 6.61
N ALA A 162 15.16 15.44 6.08
CA ALA A 162 14.34 16.60 5.76
C ALA A 162 13.44 16.96 6.95
N GLU A 163 13.01 18.24 7.02
CA GLU A 163 11.91 18.62 7.88
C GLU A 163 10.65 17.90 7.40
N ASN A 164 10.20 16.93 8.17
CA ASN A 164 9.03 16.11 7.88
C ASN A 164 7.92 16.35 8.90
N ARG A 165 6.74 15.83 8.57
CA ARG A 165 5.64 15.77 9.51
C ARG A 165 5.69 14.44 10.27
N TYR A 166 5.84 14.51 11.57
CA TYR A 166 5.92 13.36 12.46
C TYR A 166 4.62 13.19 13.22
N SER A 167 4.19 11.95 13.36
CA SER A 167 3.06 11.55 14.24
C SER A 167 3.53 10.74 15.44
N HIS A 168 4.79 10.36 15.48
CA HIS A 168 5.38 9.58 16.57
C HIS A 168 6.62 10.25 17.13
N PHE A 169 6.82 10.11 18.44
CA PHE A 169 7.86 10.76 19.20
C PHE A 169 8.39 9.81 20.27
N LEU A 170 9.69 9.85 20.54
CA LEU A 170 10.35 8.99 21.51
C LEU A 170 10.91 9.85 22.65
N ASN A 171 10.65 9.47 23.91
CA ASN A 171 11.30 10.13 25.03
C ASN A 171 12.69 9.51 25.32
N GLU A 172 13.43 10.11 26.24
CA GLU A 172 14.75 9.65 26.69
C GLU A 172 14.76 8.22 27.25
N ASN A 173 13.63 7.74 27.77
CA ASN A 173 13.47 6.38 28.32
C ASN A 173 13.03 5.36 27.28
N GLY A 174 12.91 5.74 26.00
CA GLY A 174 12.51 4.87 24.90
C GLY A 174 11.00 4.58 24.85
N ILE A 175 10.16 5.41 25.48
CA ILE A 175 8.71 5.30 25.41
C ILE A 175 8.23 6.05 24.17
N LEU A 176 7.40 5.36 23.38
CA LEU A 176 6.81 5.90 22.16
C LEU A 176 5.54 6.70 22.51
N PHE A 177 5.46 7.90 21.98
CA PHE A 177 4.27 8.77 22.04
C PHE A 177 3.70 8.95 20.63
N LYS A 178 2.40 9.00 20.52
CA LYS A 178 1.68 9.38 19.31
C LYS A 178 1.02 10.72 19.50
N SER A 179 1.20 11.65 18.57
CA SER A 179 0.48 12.94 18.59
C SER A 179 -0.90 12.83 17.94
N SER A 180 -1.84 13.68 18.37
CA SER A 180 -3.18 13.79 17.77
C SER A 180 -3.13 14.22 16.32
N GLU A 181 -2.13 15.02 15.95
CA GLU A 181 -1.89 15.55 14.61
C GLU A 181 -0.44 15.33 14.18
N GLN A 182 -0.18 15.45 12.89
CA GLN A 182 1.19 15.43 12.37
C GLN A 182 1.86 16.79 12.62
N ILE A 183 3.02 16.77 13.26
CA ILE A 183 3.81 17.95 13.60
C ILE A 183 4.97 18.09 12.63
N GLN A 184 5.11 19.25 12.02
CA GLN A 184 6.28 19.58 11.20
C GLN A 184 7.40 20.06 12.12
N CYS A 185 8.49 19.30 12.18
CA CYS A 185 9.68 19.61 12.97
C CYS A 185 10.95 19.04 12.33
N ALA A 186 12.11 19.51 12.80
CA ALA A 186 13.38 18.91 12.42
C ALA A 186 13.57 17.54 13.07
N PRO A 187 14.39 16.63 12.47
CA PRO A 187 14.59 15.26 13.00
C PRO A 187 15.21 15.20 14.40
N ASP A 188 15.92 16.25 14.80
CA ASP A 188 16.61 16.40 16.09
C ASP A 188 15.97 17.43 17.02
N GLU A 189 14.81 17.96 16.64
CA GLU A 189 14.08 18.93 17.44
C GLU A 189 13.44 18.27 18.65
N LEU A 190 13.75 18.82 19.85
CA LEU A 190 13.14 18.37 21.10
C LEU A 190 11.82 19.10 21.36
N ILE A 191 10.75 18.33 21.57
CA ILE A 191 9.43 18.84 21.93
C ILE A 191 9.21 18.58 23.42
N SER A 192 9.13 19.64 24.21
CA SER A 192 8.77 19.54 25.63
C SER A 192 7.27 19.43 25.79
N VAL A 193 6.83 18.41 26.53
CA VAL A 193 5.42 18.16 26.80
C VAL A 193 5.15 18.00 28.30
N TYR A 194 3.98 18.42 28.73
CA TYR A 194 3.54 18.41 30.12
C TYR A 194 2.26 17.60 30.25
N PRO A 195 2.06 16.89 31.39
CA PRO A 195 0.82 16.18 31.64
C PRO A 195 -0.35 17.16 31.73
N GLU A 196 -1.41 16.88 30.96
CA GLU A 196 -2.65 17.64 31.05
C GLU A 196 -3.68 16.93 31.95
N LYS A 197 -4.37 17.68 32.79
CA LYS A 197 -5.14 17.10 33.88
C LYS A 197 -6.61 16.83 33.57
N HIS A 198 -7.28 17.31 32.55
CA HIS A 198 -8.75 17.36 32.66
C HIS A 198 -9.62 17.26 31.40
N GLU A 199 -9.18 16.81 30.26
CA GLU A 199 -10.14 16.52 29.20
C GLU A 199 -10.10 15.05 28.76
N GLN A 200 -11.27 14.47 28.48
CA GLN A 200 -11.35 13.14 27.90
C GLN A 200 -10.89 13.24 26.45
N HIS A 201 -9.65 12.88 26.20
CA HIS A 201 -9.12 12.75 24.85
C HIS A 201 -9.41 11.36 24.31
N TYR A 202 -9.61 11.26 22.99
CA TYR A 202 -9.94 10.03 22.32
C TYR A 202 -8.87 9.69 21.29
N THR A 203 -8.36 8.47 21.33
CA THR A 203 -7.52 7.96 20.22
C THR A 203 -8.40 7.41 19.11
N ILE A 204 -8.36 8.07 17.96
CA ILE A 204 -9.02 7.57 16.75
C ILE A 204 -8.16 6.49 16.13
N THR A 205 -8.63 5.24 16.15
CA THR A 205 -8.04 4.17 15.39
C THR A 205 -8.40 4.34 13.91
N LYS A 206 -7.38 4.47 13.05
CA LYS A 206 -7.59 4.58 11.60
C LYS A 206 -7.73 3.20 10.96
N PRO A 207 -8.43 3.08 9.83
CA PRO A 207 -8.39 1.89 8.99
C PRO A 207 -6.95 1.55 8.55
N LEU A 208 -6.70 0.30 8.16
CA LEU A 208 -5.37 -0.25 7.92
C LEU A 208 -4.86 -0.03 6.49
N SER A 209 -3.64 0.46 6.36
CA SER A 209 -2.83 0.33 5.16
C SER A 209 -1.98 -0.94 5.17
N THR A 210 -1.35 -1.29 4.05
CA THR A 210 -0.35 -2.37 3.99
C THR A 210 0.76 -2.16 5.02
N PHE A 211 1.24 -0.93 5.18
CA PHE A 211 2.35 -0.62 6.08
C PHE A 211 2.01 -0.87 7.55
N ASP A 212 0.77 -0.55 7.95
CA ASP A 212 0.27 -0.84 9.30
C ASP A 212 0.22 -2.32 9.60
N VAL A 213 -0.26 -3.11 8.62
CA VAL A 213 -0.35 -4.58 8.77
C VAL A 213 1.03 -5.21 8.86
N LEU A 214 1.99 -4.77 8.04
CA LEU A 214 3.36 -5.31 8.08
C LEU A 214 4.06 -4.97 9.41
N GLU A 215 3.88 -3.74 9.90
CA GLU A 215 4.39 -3.30 11.21
C GLU A 215 3.82 -4.18 12.32
N ALA A 216 2.51 -4.32 12.38
CA ALA A 216 1.83 -5.10 13.41
C ALA A 216 2.17 -6.60 13.33
N ALA A 217 2.24 -7.18 12.13
CA ALA A 217 2.58 -8.60 11.97
C ALA A 217 3.97 -8.93 12.53
N LYS A 218 4.91 -7.99 12.41
CA LYS A 218 6.25 -8.12 12.96
C LYS A 218 6.26 -7.91 14.48
N GLU A 219 5.57 -6.89 14.98
CA GLU A 219 5.43 -6.57 16.41
C GLU A 219 4.77 -7.71 17.18
N GLN A 220 3.66 -8.21 16.67
CA GLN A 220 2.90 -9.31 17.27
C GLN A 220 3.53 -10.69 17.01
N LYS A 221 4.70 -10.74 16.36
CA LYS A 221 5.44 -11.97 16.03
C LYS A 221 4.66 -12.97 15.18
N PHE A 222 3.73 -12.51 14.35
CA PHE A 222 3.07 -13.34 13.35
C PHE A 222 4.01 -13.68 12.19
N ALA A 223 4.97 -12.80 11.91
CA ALA A 223 5.99 -12.98 10.88
C ALA A 223 7.39 -12.73 11.43
N GLN A 224 8.37 -13.48 10.92
CA GLN A 224 9.78 -13.29 11.25
C GLN A 224 10.42 -12.17 10.41
N TYR A 225 9.96 -12.00 9.17
CA TYR A 225 10.43 -11.01 8.20
C TYR A 225 9.25 -10.16 7.69
N TYR A 226 9.51 -8.93 7.26
CA TYR A 226 8.46 -8.08 6.67
C TYR A 226 7.96 -8.63 5.34
N TYR A 227 8.82 -9.28 4.57
CA TYR A 227 8.42 -9.99 3.37
C TYR A 227 7.48 -11.18 3.67
N GLU A 228 7.73 -11.92 4.74
CA GLU A 228 6.82 -12.98 5.20
C GLU A 228 5.43 -12.39 5.55
N ALA A 229 5.39 -11.28 6.28
CA ALA A 229 4.14 -10.58 6.59
C ALA A 229 3.37 -10.19 5.31
N GLN A 230 4.08 -9.71 4.29
CA GLN A 230 3.49 -9.38 2.99
C GLN A 230 2.92 -10.60 2.28
N LEU A 231 3.58 -11.76 2.36
CA LEU A 231 3.06 -13.01 1.81
C LEU A 231 1.83 -13.52 2.56
N LEU A 232 1.81 -13.43 3.90
CA LEU A 232 0.63 -13.77 4.71
C LEU A 232 -0.58 -12.91 4.36
N LEU A 233 -0.36 -11.61 4.17
CA LEU A 233 -1.41 -10.69 3.76
C LEU A 233 -1.95 -11.01 2.36
N GLN A 234 -1.06 -11.33 1.41
CA GLN A 234 -1.45 -11.78 0.09
C GLN A 234 -2.21 -13.13 0.13
N GLN A 235 -1.82 -14.03 1.02
CA GLN A 235 -2.51 -15.29 1.25
C GLN A 235 -3.95 -15.06 1.71
N LEU A 236 -4.19 -14.19 2.70
CA LEU A 236 -5.54 -13.87 3.17
C LEU A 236 -6.43 -13.32 2.05
N PHE A 237 -5.90 -12.45 1.21
CA PHE A 237 -6.61 -11.92 0.05
C PHE A 237 -6.99 -12.99 -0.99
N GLN A 238 -6.20 -14.06 -1.11
CA GLN A 238 -6.42 -15.13 -2.08
C GLN A 238 -7.09 -16.37 -1.49
N THR A 239 -7.46 -16.33 -0.21
CA THR A 239 -8.11 -17.45 0.47
C THR A 239 -9.61 -17.25 0.51
N THR A 240 -10.36 -18.27 0.10
CA THR A 240 -11.81 -18.40 0.31
C THR A 240 -12.05 -19.54 1.29
N LEU A 241 -13.09 -19.42 2.09
CA LEU A 241 -13.50 -20.49 3.03
C LEU A 241 -14.45 -21.48 2.36
N GLN A 242 -14.63 -22.66 2.97
CA GLN A 242 -15.54 -23.69 2.42
C GLN A 242 -16.99 -23.23 2.34
N PHE A 243 -17.40 -22.32 3.23
CA PHE A 243 -18.75 -21.79 3.33
C PHE A 243 -18.94 -20.41 2.68
N SER A 244 -17.88 -19.83 2.10
CA SER A 244 -17.92 -18.52 1.44
C SER A 244 -17.01 -18.50 0.22
N ASP A 245 -17.59 -18.07 -0.93
CA ASP A 245 -16.79 -17.86 -2.14
C ASP A 245 -15.97 -16.56 -2.08
N ASP A 246 -16.33 -15.61 -1.20
CA ASP A 246 -15.62 -14.36 -1.04
C ASP A 246 -14.27 -14.57 -0.36
N ALA A 247 -13.27 -13.75 -0.72
CA ALA A 247 -11.98 -13.73 -0.02
C ALA A 247 -12.13 -13.21 1.42
N LEU A 248 -11.11 -13.45 2.24
CA LEU A 248 -11.14 -13.06 3.64
C LEU A 248 -11.02 -11.55 3.85
N ILE A 249 -10.21 -10.88 3.03
CA ILE A 249 -9.91 -9.45 3.18
C ILE A 249 -10.00 -8.71 1.85
N SER A 250 -10.09 -7.38 1.91
CA SER A 250 -9.99 -6.47 0.77
C SER A 250 -8.59 -6.49 0.14
N TYR A 251 -8.38 -5.71 -0.94
CA TYR A 251 -7.11 -5.66 -1.65
C TYR A 251 -5.94 -5.27 -0.75
N PRO A 252 -4.85 -6.07 -0.70
CA PRO A 252 -3.86 -5.96 0.34
C PRO A 252 -2.71 -4.98 0.06
N ARG A 253 -2.68 -4.31 -1.10
CA ARG A 253 -1.54 -3.47 -1.53
C ARG A 253 -1.96 -2.01 -1.62
N THR A 254 -2.25 -1.40 -0.48
CA THR A 254 -2.77 -0.06 -0.36
C THR A 254 -2.00 0.77 0.69
N ASP A 255 -1.87 2.06 0.45
CA ASP A 255 -1.42 3.05 1.43
C ASP A 255 -2.59 3.79 2.08
N ALA A 256 -3.82 3.53 1.64
CA ALA A 256 -5.03 4.17 2.15
C ALA A 256 -5.33 3.73 3.59
N ARG A 257 -5.75 4.70 4.41
CA ARG A 257 -6.25 4.53 5.77
C ARG A 257 -7.67 5.06 5.88
N ALA A 258 -8.49 4.78 4.87
CA ALA A 258 -9.86 5.24 4.76
C ALA A 258 -10.71 4.20 4.02
N PHE A 259 -12.01 4.19 4.26
CA PHE A 259 -12.98 3.36 3.54
C PHE A 259 -13.63 4.19 2.43
N TYR A 260 -14.07 3.56 1.35
CA TYR A 260 -15.06 4.17 0.48
C TYR A 260 -16.40 4.31 1.23
N SER A 261 -17.22 5.29 0.83
CA SER A 261 -18.51 5.53 1.48
C SER A 261 -19.41 4.29 1.47
N GLU A 262 -19.44 3.56 0.36
CA GLU A 262 -20.24 2.33 0.21
C GLU A 262 -19.71 1.21 1.12
N THR A 263 -18.40 1.07 1.22
CA THR A 263 -17.75 0.10 2.10
C THR A 263 -18.05 0.42 3.55
N TRP A 264 -17.96 1.69 3.94
CA TRP A 264 -18.33 2.12 5.29
C TRP A 264 -19.76 1.71 5.64
N GLU A 265 -20.75 2.00 4.77
CA GLU A 265 -22.13 1.61 4.99
C GLU A 265 -22.31 0.08 5.04
N SER A 266 -21.59 -0.67 4.21
CA SER A 266 -21.63 -2.13 4.22
C SER A 266 -21.08 -2.69 5.54
N ILE A 267 -19.91 -2.24 5.99
CA ILE A 267 -19.26 -2.69 7.24
C ILE A 267 -20.15 -2.33 8.43
N LYS A 268 -20.69 -1.12 8.47
CA LYS A 268 -21.63 -0.65 9.49
C LYS A 268 -22.87 -1.57 9.58
N ASN A 269 -23.48 -1.89 8.45
CA ASN A 269 -24.65 -2.77 8.40
C ASN A 269 -24.31 -4.20 8.87
N GLN A 270 -23.14 -4.71 8.54
CA GLN A 270 -22.66 -6.00 9.05
C GLN A 270 -22.43 -5.95 10.56
N TYR A 271 -21.80 -4.88 11.07
CA TYR A 271 -21.55 -4.71 12.50
C TYR A 271 -22.83 -4.60 13.32
N ILE A 272 -23.84 -3.89 12.82
CA ILE A 272 -25.18 -3.81 13.42
C ILE A 272 -25.81 -5.21 13.57
N LYS A 273 -25.68 -6.07 12.56
CA LYS A 273 -26.17 -7.45 12.60
C LYS A 273 -25.48 -8.31 13.67
N LEU A 274 -24.28 -7.94 14.10
CA LEU A 274 -23.58 -8.58 15.21
C LEU A 274 -24.12 -8.17 16.60
N GLY A 275 -25.11 -7.27 16.66
CA GLY A 275 -25.81 -6.87 17.90
C GLY A 275 -25.15 -5.73 18.69
N SER A 276 -24.25 -4.95 18.08
CA SER A 276 -23.41 -3.94 18.78
C SER A 276 -23.66 -2.50 18.29
N VAL A 277 -24.89 -2.07 18.16
CA VAL A 277 -25.27 -0.79 17.51
C VAL A 277 -24.76 0.47 18.25
N ASN A 278 -24.66 0.45 19.57
CA ASN A 278 -24.43 1.65 20.38
C ASN A 278 -22.98 2.13 20.45
N GLN A 279 -22.06 1.49 19.74
CA GLN A 279 -20.62 1.78 19.80
C GLN A 279 -20.04 2.32 18.49
N LEU A 280 -20.87 2.56 17.47
CA LEU A 280 -20.36 3.05 16.19
C LEU A 280 -19.89 4.50 16.27
N LYS A 281 -18.79 4.81 15.63
CA LYS A 281 -18.33 6.21 15.43
C LYS A 281 -19.37 7.00 14.65
N PRO A 282 -19.63 8.26 15.01
CA PRO A 282 -20.34 9.18 14.15
C PRO A 282 -19.66 9.31 12.77
N THR A 283 -20.44 9.53 11.73
CA THR A 283 -19.90 9.61 10.34
C THR A 283 -18.81 10.67 10.17
N PHE A 284 -18.91 11.80 10.88
CA PHE A 284 -17.90 12.87 10.81
C PHE A 284 -16.53 12.50 11.42
N LEU A 285 -16.44 11.42 12.20
CA LEU A 285 -15.18 10.88 12.71
C LEU A 285 -14.61 9.75 11.82
N GLN A 286 -15.28 9.43 10.70
CA GLN A 286 -14.82 8.39 9.80
C GLN A 286 -13.85 8.96 8.77
N GLU A 287 -12.81 8.19 8.52
CA GLU A 287 -11.90 8.45 7.41
C GLU A 287 -12.53 7.85 6.13
N ILE A 288 -13.07 8.71 5.29
CA ILE A 288 -13.66 8.34 4.00
C ILE A 288 -12.66 8.67 2.90
N ALA A 289 -12.39 7.70 2.04
CA ALA A 289 -11.53 7.87 0.88
C ALA A 289 -12.24 8.66 -0.22
N ASP A 290 -11.49 9.44 -0.97
CA ASP A 290 -11.99 10.04 -2.21
C ASP A 290 -12.43 8.96 -3.17
N SER A 291 -13.50 9.22 -3.94
CA SER A 291 -14.03 8.26 -4.92
C SER A 291 -13.00 7.86 -5.98
N ASP A 292 -12.03 8.74 -6.26
CA ASP A 292 -10.98 8.52 -7.25
C ASP A 292 -9.71 7.85 -6.69
N ALA A 293 -9.69 7.53 -5.38
CA ALA A 293 -8.58 6.79 -4.79
C ALA A 293 -8.50 5.38 -5.43
N PRO A 294 -7.31 4.91 -5.83
CA PRO A 294 -7.18 3.63 -6.54
C PRO A 294 -7.57 2.42 -5.67
N HIS A 295 -7.43 2.55 -4.37
CA HIS A 295 -7.75 1.51 -3.37
C HIS A 295 -8.15 2.15 -2.06
N GLU A 296 -8.95 1.42 -1.29
CA GLU A 296 -9.30 1.72 0.09
C GLU A 296 -8.43 0.92 1.09
N SER A 297 -8.69 1.06 2.37
CA SER A 297 -8.00 0.35 3.46
C SER A 297 -8.20 -1.17 3.42
N ILE A 298 -7.41 -1.88 4.23
CA ILE A 298 -7.52 -3.33 4.42
C ILE A 298 -8.54 -3.61 5.53
N TYR A 299 -9.51 -4.50 5.23
CA TYR A 299 -10.56 -4.93 6.16
C TYR A 299 -11.07 -6.34 5.81
N PRO A 300 -11.71 -7.07 6.73
CA PRO A 300 -12.41 -8.32 6.43
C PRO A 300 -13.63 -8.05 5.55
N LEU A 301 -13.79 -8.77 4.43
CA LEU A 301 -14.94 -8.58 3.53
C LEU A 301 -16.27 -8.92 4.23
N GLN A 302 -16.26 -9.86 5.17
CA GLN A 302 -17.42 -10.29 5.92
C GLN A 302 -17.13 -10.27 7.43
N LEU A 303 -17.62 -9.25 8.15
CA LEU A 303 -17.53 -9.21 9.62
C LEU A 303 -18.34 -10.31 10.32
N THR A 304 -19.28 -10.95 9.62
CA THR A 304 -20.02 -12.10 10.12
C THR A 304 -19.16 -13.35 10.20
N VAL A 305 -18.06 -13.41 9.47
CA VAL A 305 -17.05 -14.50 9.54
C VAL A 305 -16.09 -14.20 10.69
N LYS A 306 -16.31 -14.87 11.82
CA LYS A 306 -15.53 -14.63 13.03
C LYS A 306 -14.15 -15.28 12.96
N PRO A 307 -13.13 -14.73 13.65
CA PRO A 307 -11.78 -15.32 13.70
C PRO A 307 -11.72 -16.79 14.08
N GLN A 308 -12.61 -17.24 14.95
CA GLN A 308 -12.68 -18.64 15.39
C GLN A 308 -13.06 -19.61 14.26
N GLU A 309 -13.91 -19.18 13.32
CA GLU A 309 -14.33 -19.96 12.16
C GLU A 309 -13.18 -20.09 11.16
N VAL A 310 -12.40 -19.01 10.99
CA VAL A 310 -11.22 -18.96 10.10
C VAL A 310 -10.05 -19.79 10.67
N ALA A 311 -9.88 -19.80 12.00
CA ALA A 311 -8.78 -20.52 12.68
C ALA A 311 -8.84 -22.04 12.46
N GLY A 312 -10.01 -22.61 12.15
CA GLY A 312 -10.17 -24.02 11.81
C GLY A 312 -9.69 -24.40 10.41
N GLU A 313 -9.65 -23.45 9.48
CA GLU A 313 -9.32 -23.68 8.07
C GLU A 313 -7.93 -23.13 7.66
N LEU A 314 -7.39 -22.20 8.42
CA LEU A 314 -6.08 -21.60 8.18
C LEU A 314 -5.01 -22.13 9.13
N SER A 315 -3.77 -22.14 8.67
CA SER A 315 -2.63 -22.32 9.55
C SER A 315 -2.50 -21.17 10.56
N SER A 316 -1.78 -21.41 11.65
CA SER A 316 -1.71 -20.50 12.82
C SER A 316 -1.34 -19.05 12.49
N LYS A 317 -0.36 -18.80 11.59
CA LYS A 317 0.11 -17.44 11.29
C LYS A 317 -0.92 -16.60 10.53
N PRO A 318 -1.46 -17.04 9.38
CA PRO A 318 -2.48 -16.27 8.68
C PRO A 318 -3.77 -16.13 9.50
N GLY A 319 -4.16 -17.15 10.28
CA GLY A 319 -5.32 -17.07 11.18
C GLY A 319 -5.17 -15.96 12.23
N LYS A 320 -4.01 -15.84 12.89
CA LYS A 320 -3.71 -14.78 13.85
C LYS A 320 -3.67 -13.39 13.18
N LEU A 321 -3.14 -13.31 11.96
CA LEU A 321 -3.13 -12.05 11.22
C LEU A 321 -4.55 -11.62 10.85
N TYR A 322 -5.40 -12.54 10.41
CA TYR A 322 -6.81 -12.27 10.16
C TYR A 322 -7.54 -11.79 11.43
N GLU A 323 -7.36 -12.48 12.54
CA GLU A 323 -7.93 -12.11 13.84
C GLU A 323 -7.53 -10.68 14.24
N TRP A 324 -6.27 -10.33 14.07
CA TRP A 324 -5.78 -8.99 14.36
C TRP A 324 -6.41 -7.93 13.43
N ILE A 325 -6.48 -8.18 12.12
CA ILE A 325 -7.13 -7.31 11.13
C ILE A 325 -8.61 -7.14 11.49
N TYR A 326 -9.29 -8.21 11.85
CA TYR A 326 -10.70 -8.22 12.23
C TYR A 326 -10.96 -7.30 13.43
N HIS A 327 -10.22 -7.48 14.52
CA HIS A 327 -10.38 -6.67 15.72
C HIS A 327 -9.97 -5.22 15.49
N HIS A 328 -8.94 -4.98 14.71
CA HIS A 328 -8.53 -3.62 14.34
C HIS A 328 -9.60 -2.91 13.50
N THR A 329 -10.21 -3.61 12.55
CA THR A 329 -11.32 -3.06 11.77
C THR A 329 -12.48 -2.66 12.67
N ILE A 330 -12.88 -3.52 13.62
CA ILE A 330 -13.92 -3.16 14.60
C ILE A 330 -13.53 -1.92 15.41
N LYS A 331 -12.31 -1.84 15.92
CA LYS A 331 -11.82 -0.64 16.62
C LYS A 331 -11.85 0.61 15.74
N SER A 332 -11.57 0.46 14.45
CA SER A 332 -11.56 1.59 13.53
C SER A 332 -12.94 2.17 13.22
N ILE A 333 -14.00 1.40 13.42
CA ILE A 333 -15.41 1.80 13.16
C ILE A 333 -16.21 2.09 14.44
N THR A 334 -15.68 1.73 15.61
CA THR A 334 -16.36 1.95 16.90
C THR A 334 -15.90 3.25 17.56
N MET A 335 -16.63 3.69 18.56
CA MET A 335 -16.26 4.88 19.36
C MET A 335 -14.84 4.73 19.87
N PRO A 336 -14.02 5.79 19.74
CA PRO A 336 -12.65 5.76 20.21
C PRO A 336 -12.60 5.51 21.72
N GLU A 337 -11.56 4.83 22.18
CA GLU A 337 -11.30 4.63 23.58
C GLU A 337 -10.93 5.98 24.22
N ALA A 338 -11.56 6.30 25.36
CA ALA A 338 -11.18 7.46 26.16
C ALA A 338 -9.79 7.23 26.75
N LEU A 339 -8.89 8.15 26.52
CA LEU A 339 -7.57 8.12 27.13
C LEU A 339 -7.59 8.84 28.45
N ALA A 340 -7.14 8.16 29.50
CA ALA A 340 -7.10 8.73 30.84
C ALA A 340 -6.04 9.83 31.00
N HIS A 341 -5.03 9.86 30.11
CA HIS A 341 -3.87 10.72 30.26
C HIS A 341 -3.33 11.16 28.89
N SER A 342 -3.11 12.45 28.74
CA SER A 342 -2.46 13.08 27.59
C SER A 342 -1.38 14.05 28.05
N TYR A 343 -0.51 14.42 27.13
CA TYR A 343 0.49 15.46 27.31
C TYR A 343 0.24 16.54 26.26
N VAL A 344 0.52 17.77 26.60
CA VAL A 344 0.42 18.93 25.70
C VAL A 344 1.76 19.66 25.62
N ASN A 345 2.00 20.30 24.49
CA ASN A 345 3.12 21.23 24.33
C ASN A 345 2.62 22.65 24.61
N GLU A 346 3.35 23.45 25.42
CA GLU A 346 2.95 24.83 25.76
C GLU A 346 2.86 25.74 24.51
N LEU A 347 3.67 25.46 23.49
CA LEU A 347 3.68 26.26 22.25
C LEU A 347 2.54 25.86 21.29
N ASN A 348 1.98 24.64 21.46
CA ASN A 348 0.91 24.09 20.64
C ASN A 348 -0.16 23.42 21.52
N PRO A 349 -0.95 24.17 22.28
CA PRO A 349 -1.89 23.62 23.28
C PRO A 349 -3.04 22.80 22.69
N GLY A 350 -3.28 22.86 21.39
CA GLY A 350 -4.28 22.03 20.68
C GLY A 350 -3.77 20.66 20.23
N ILE A 351 -2.48 20.37 20.41
CA ILE A 351 -1.88 19.09 19.99
C ILE A 351 -1.55 18.25 21.21
N TYR A 352 -2.14 17.05 21.24
CA TYR A 352 -2.02 16.12 22.33
C TYR A 352 -1.06 14.99 21.99
N PHE A 353 -0.31 14.53 22.99
CA PHE A 353 0.65 13.43 22.87
C PHE A 353 0.23 12.30 23.80
N TYR A 354 0.13 11.09 23.25
CA TYR A 354 -0.37 9.90 23.95
C TYR A 354 0.72 8.85 24.04
N PRO A 355 1.14 8.43 25.27
CA PRO A 355 2.07 7.31 25.39
C PRO A 355 1.41 6.03 24.88
N GLN A 356 2.15 5.27 24.05
CA GLN A 356 1.66 4.03 23.44
C GLN A 356 1.79 2.81 24.38
N GLN A 357 2.36 2.98 25.54
CA GLN A 357 2.52 1.94 26.56
C GLN A 357 1.99 2.45 27.90
N ASN A 358 1.37 1.57 28.69
CA ASN A 358 0.95 1.89 30.07
C ASN A 358 2.19 2.05 30.96
N HIS A 359 2.48 3.29 31.38
CA HIS A 359 3.53 3.60 32.33
C HIS A 359 3.08 4.63 33.36
N ASP A 360 3.62 4.56 34.56
CA ASP A 360 3.38 5.49 35.68
C ASP A 360 3.94 6.92 35.48
N PHE A 361 4.25 7.29 34.25
CA PHE A 361 4.87 8.58 33.89
C PHE A 361 3.96 9.79 33.90
N TYR A 362 2.67 9.63 34.14
CA TYR A 362 1.62 10.66 34.01
C TYR A 362 1.77 11.91 34.89
N LYS A 363 2.81 11.99 35.68
CA LYS A 363 3.01 13.11 36.64
C LYS A 363 4.20 14.01 36.29
N LYS A 364 4.95 13.73 35.24
CA LYS A 364 6.18 14.48 34.92
C LYS A 364 6.16 14.95 33.47
N SER A 365 6.74 16.14 33.23
CA SER A 365 7.07 16.61 31.90
C SER A 365 8.02 15.65 31.20
N ALA A 366 7.97 15.59 29.88
CA ALA A 366 8.86 14.78 29.05
C ALA A 366 9.41 15.60 27.87
N SER A 367 10.63 15.29 27.48
CA SER A 367 11.20 15.77 26.21
C SER A 367 11.07 14.68 25.17
N LEU A 368 10.49 15.00 24.02
CA LEU A 368 10.16 14.06 22.95
C LEU A 368 10.98 14.39 21.72
N ASN A 369 11.64 13.36 21.17
CA ASN A 369 12.29 13.43 19.86
C ASN A 369 11.34 12.87 18.78
N PRO A 370 11.20 13.53 17.62
CA PRO A 370 10.47 12.96 16.50
C PRO A 370 11.10 11.64 16.07
N CYS A 371 10.28 10.67 15.75
CA CYS A 371 10.75 9.38 15.26
C CYS A 371 9.86 8.85 14.13
N THR A 372 10.39 7.93 13.36
CA THR A 372 9.69 7.30 12.24
C THR A 372 9.40 5.84 12.59
N THR A 373 8.15 5.43 12.54
CA THR A 373 7.77 4.02 12.63
C THR A 373 7.90 3.34 11.27
N VAL A 374 7.80 2.01 11.25
CA VAL A 374 7.82 1.25 9.98
C VAL A 374 6.68 1.70 9.07
N SER A 375 5.51 1.91 9.62
CA SER A 375 4.34 2.35 8.85
C SER A 375 4.50 3.77 8.33
N ASP A 376 4.97 4.72 9.15
CA ASP A 376 5.24 6.10 8.72
C ASP A 376 6.31 6.15 7.62
N LEU A 377 7.38 5.35 7.74
CA LEU A 377 8.41 5.22 6.71
C LEU A 377 7.80 4.78 5.38
N GLY A 378 6.95 3.75 5.41
CA GLY A 378 6.27 3.23 4.23
C GLY A 378 5.42 4.30 3.54
N ILE A 379 4.61 5.02 4.29
CA ILE A 379 3.76 6.10 3.79
C ILE A 379 4.60 7.22 3.16
N GLN A 380 5.67 7.67 3.84
CA GLN A 380 6.53 8.73 3.32
C GLN A 380 7.24 8.31 2.03
N LEU A 381 7.81 7.10 1.98
CA LEU A 381 8.47 6.57 0.78
C LEU A 381 7.49 6.34 -0.39
N ASN A 382 6.26 5.94 -0.11
CA ASN A 382 5.24 5.82 -1.16
C ASN A 382 4.87 7.19 -1.74
N LYS A 383 4.72 8.23 -0.93
CA LYS A 383 4.50 9.61 -1.37
C LYS A 383 5.61 10.15 -2.27
N THR A 384 6.86 9.75 -2.05
CA THR A 384 7.99 10.12 -2.92
C THR A 384 8.04 9.32 -4.23
N GLY A 385 7.17 8.33 -4.39
CA GLY A 385 7.14 7.44 -5.56
C GLY A 385 8.27 6.41 -5.61
N ILE A 386 9.16 6.38 -4.61
CA ILE A 386 10.34 5.49 -4.58
C ILE A 386 9.95 4.06 -4.30
N LEU A 387 8.99 3.86 -3.40
CA LEU A 387 8.65 2.52 -2.93
C LEU A 387 7.12 2.36 -2.80
N LYS A 388 6.60 1.36 -3.49
CA LYS A 388 5.18 1.02 -3.47
C LYS A 388 4.87 -0.07 -2.43
N PRO A 389 3.61 -0.15 -1.92
CA PRO A 389 3.22 -1.16 -0.93
C PRO A 389 3.58 -2.59 -1.34
N SER A 390 3.45 -2.93 -2.62
CA SER A 390 3.77 -4.26 -3.17
C SER A 390 5.24 -4.69 -3.03
N LYS A 391 6.15 -3.75 -2.81
CA LYS A 391 7.61 -4.00 -2.71
C LYS A 391 8.14 -3.75 -1.30
N PHE A 392 7.36 -3.11 -0.42
CA PHE A 392 7.85 -2.55 0.83
C PHE A 392 8.45 -3.60 1.77
N GLY A 393 7.76 -4.70 2.04
CA GLY A 393 8.24 -5.72 2.98
C GLY A 393 9.59 -6.31 2.57
N LYS A 394 9.71 -6.72 1.31
CA LYS A 394 10.98 -7.25 0.77
C LYS A 394 12.12 -6.22 0.85
N THR A 395 11.83 -4.99 0.43
CA THR A 395 12.85 -3.93 0.41
C THR A 395 13.29 -3.56 1.82
N LEU A 396 12.37 -3.56 2.79
CA LEU A 396 12.69 -3.26 4.19
C LEU A 396 13.65 -4.32 4.78
N ASP A 397 13.40 -5.61 4.51
CA ASP A 397 14.30 -6.69 4.92
C ASP A 397 15.69 -6.53 4.26
N GLU A 398 15.77 -6.20 2.97
CA GLU A 398 17.01 -5.93 2.27
C GLU A 398 17.80 -4.75 2.89
N TRP A 399 17.13 -3.69 3.36
CA TRP A 399 17.78 -2.55 4.00
C TRP A 399 18.31 -2.87 5.41
N LEU A 400 17.60 -3.74 6.13
CA LEU A 400 18.09 -4.29 7.41
C LEU A 400 19.36 -5.11 7.19
N ASP A 401 19.37 -6.00 6.20
CA ASP A 401 20.53 -6.84 5.85
C ASP A 401 21.74 -6.01 5.37
N LYS A 402 21.48 -4.95 4.58
CA LYS A 402 22.52 -4.00 4.14
C LYS A 402 23.03 -3.09 5.26
N GLY A 403 22.41 -3.13 6.43
CA GLY A 403 22.75 -2.24 7.54
C GLY A 403 22.48 -0.75 7.23
N TRP A 404 21.50 -0.44 6.41
CA TRP A 404 21.09 0.94 6.14
C TRP A 404 20.22 1.52 7.24
N ILE A 405 19.41 0.66 7.85
CA ILE A 405 18.51 0.99 8.95
C ILE A 405 18.59 -0.08 10.05
N LYS A 406 18.11 0.29 11.24
CA LYS A 406 17.80 -0.62 12.35
C LYS A 406 16.37 -0.38 12.80
N ILE A 407 15.71 -1.43 13.28
CA ILE A 407 14.35 -1.34 13.83
C ILE A 407 14.36 -1.91 15.24
N LYS A 408 13.86 -1.12 16.18
CA LYS A 408 13.67 -1.54 17.56
C LYS A 408 12.34 -0.96 18.06
N ASN A 409 11.47 -1.83 18.59
CA ASN A 409 10.12 -1.44 19.07
C ASN A 409 9.36 -0.61 18.02
N ASN A 410 9.35 -1.07 16.77
CA ASN A 410 8.79 -0.41 15.58
C ASN A 410 9.42 0.94 15.17
N VAL A 411 10.32 1.49 15.95
CA VAL A 411 11.04 2.72 15.60
C VAL A 411 12.19 2.37 14.66
N VAL A 412 12.19 3.04 13.51
CA VAL A 412 13.22 2.91 12.48
C VAL A 412 14.29 3.97 12.70
N THR A 413 15.53 3.55 12.79
CA THR A 413 16.69 4.46 12.93
C THR A 413 17.65 4.29 11.76
N PRO A 414 18.13 5.41 11.16
CA PRO A 414 19.10 5.36 10.08
C PRO A 414 20.48 4.94 10.61
N CYS A 415 21.22 4.17 9.80
CA CYS A 415 22.58 3.75 10.08
C CYS A 415 23.60 4.56 9.27
N LYS A 416 24.89 4.28 9.49
CA LYS A 416 26.02 5.03 8.90
C LYS A 416 25.86 5.32 7.38
N PRO A 417 25.44 4.38 6.51
CA PRO A 417 25.29 4.68 5.09
C PRO A 417 24.27 5.80 4.79
N VAL A 418 23.18 5.89 5.57
CA VAL A 418 22.17 6.96 5.49
C VAL A 418 22.71 8.23 6.15
N LEU A 419 23.21 8.12 7.39
CA LEU A 419 23.70 9.24 8.19
C LEU A 419 24.82 10.01 7.49
N SER A 420 25.72 9.33 6.77
CA SER A 420 26.81 9.95 6.02
C SER A 420 26.39 10.84 4.84
N LYS A 421 25.08 10.90 4.54
CA LYS A 421 24.49 11.67 3.42
C LYS A 421 23.42 12.66 3.87
N MET A 422 23.26 12.85 5.17
CA MET A 422 22.20 13.71 5.75
C MET A 422 22.33 15.18 5.35
N ASP A 423 23.55 15.66 5.10
CA ASP A 423 23.81 16.99 4.55
C ASP A 423 23.16 17.25 3.19
N ARG A 424 22.86 16.19 2.43
CA ARG A 424 22.22 16.22 1.12
C ARG A 424 20.73 15.89 1.14
N ALA A 425 20.15 15.61 2.30
CA ALA A 425 18.75 15.14 2.43
C ALA A 425 17.74 16.06 1.75
N ARG A 426 17.82 17.38 1.99
CA ARG A 426 16.95 18.38 1.36
C ARG A 426 17.09 18.40 -0.17
N ASN A 427 18.29 18.21 -0.68
CA ASN A 427 18.53 18.13 -2.12
C ASN A 427 17.90 16.86 -2.71
N TYR A 428 18.09 15.71 -2.09
CA TYR A 428 17.46 14.46 -2.54
C TYR A 428 15.93 14.56 -2.51
N GLN A 429 15.36 15.14 -1.46
CA GLN A 429 13.91 15.36 -1.37
C GLN A 429 13.40 16.23 -2.53
N LYS A 430 14.09 17.35 -2.82
CA LYS A 430 13.73 18.24 -3.93
C LYS A 430 13.82 17.52 -5.28
N ILE A 431 14.91 16.79 -5.54
CA ILE A 431 15.11 16.05 -6.79
C ILE A 431 13.99 15.02 -6.95
N LEU A 432 13.76 14.15 -5.94
CA LEU A 432 12.80 13.06 -6.00
C LEU A 432 11.37 13.56 -6.15
N SER A 433 10.97 14.60 -5.40
CA SER A 433 9.62 15.19 -5.51
C SER A 433 9.41 15.85 -6.88
N THR A 434 10.42 16.50 -7.44
CA THR A 434 10.35 17.12 -8.77
C THR A 434 10.23 16.05 -9.85
N LEU A 435 11.03 14.98 -9.81
CA LEU A 435 10.95 13.88 -10.75
C LEU A 435 9.58 13.19 -10.69
N ASN A 436 9.05 12.92 -9.49
CA ASN A 436 7.75 12.27 -9.34
C ASN A 436 6.62 13.14 -9.93
N ARG A 437 6.57 14.43 -9.57
CA ARG A 437 5.57 15.37 -10.10
C ARG A 437 5.62 15.49 -11.62
N GLN A 438 6.81 15.54 -12.22
CA GLN A 438 6.93 15.61 -13.68
C GLN A 438 6.58 14.28 -14.36
N ALA A 439 6.86 13.15 -13.72
CA ALA A 439 6.45 11.84 -14.21
C ALA A 439 4.92 11.71 -14.28
N GLU A 440 4.23 12.22 -13.27
CA GLU A 440 2.77 12.25 -13.21
C GLU A 440 2.16 13.15 -14.30
N ASN A 441 2.81 14.28 -14.58
CA ASN A 441 2.38 15.24 -15.61
C ASN A 441 2.83 14.85 -17.04
N ASN A 442 3.42 13.67 -17.23
CA ASN A 442 3.94 13.18 -18.52
C ASN A 442 4.94 14.11 -19.21
N SER A 443 5.68 14.92 -18.45
CA SER A 443 6.59 15.97 -18.96
C SER A 443 8.07 15.59 -18.89
N LEU A 444 8.41 14.32 -18.69
CA LEU A 444 9.81 13.88 -18.59
C LEU A 444 10.44 13.62 -19.96
N THR A 445 11.57 14.29 -20.20
CA THR A 445 12.52 13.97 -21.28
C THR A 445 13.88 13.64 -20.68
N PRO A 446 14.80 13.01 -21.42
CA PRO A 446 16.17 12.76 -20.95
C PRO A 446 16.87 14.04 -20.47
N GLU A 447 16.71 15.15 -21.23
CA GLU A 447 17.30 16.45 -20.92
C GLU A 447 16.73 17.04 -19.63
N THR A 448 15.40 16.93 -19.46
CA THR A 448 14.72 17.41 -18.25
C THR A 448 15.19 16.63 -17.02
N VAL A 449 15.27 15.29 -17.12
CA VAL A 449 15.76 14.47 -16.00
C VAL A 449 17.21 14.80 -15.69
N GLN A 450 18.10 14.91 -16.70
CA GLN A 450 19.50 15.30 -16.49
C GLN A 450 19.64 16.66 -15.81
N SER A 451 18.85 17.64 -16.21
CA SER A 451 18.81 18.98 -15.59
C SER A 451 18.44 18.89 -14.11
N ILE A 452 17.40 18.11 -13.79
CA ILE A 452 16.97 17.90 -12.38
C ILE A 452 18.04 17.18 -11.55
N LEU A 453 18.71 16.17 -12.12
CA LEU A 453 19.75 15.42 -11.43
C LEU A 453 21.03 16.23 -11.21
N SER A 454 21.20 17.31 -11.94
CA SER A 454 22.38 18.22 -11.86
C SER A 454 22.13 19.45 -10.98
N SER A 455 20.87 19.68 -10.56
CA SER A 455 20.48 20.79 -9.68
C SER A 455 20.67 20.45 -8.20
#